data_54d8de1c1280829ccbf1e33d5082c651
#
_entry.id   54d8de1c1280829ccbf1e33d5082c651
#
_cell.length_a   1.000
_cell.length_b   1.000
_cell.length_c   1.000
_cell.angle_alpha   90.00
_cell.angle_beta   90.00
_cell.angle_gamma   90.00
#
_symmetry.space_group_name_H-M   'P 1'
#
loop_
_entity.id
_entity.type
_entity.pdbx_description
1 polymer ?
#
loop_
_entity_poly.entity_id
_entity_poly.type
_entity_poly.pdbx_seq_one_letter_code
_entity_poly.pdbx_strand_id
1 'polypeptide(L)'
;MLLEKLLKGFNYSTSTFNLKESKLFDQYFERILISKGTFLVKEGEIERYSYFVFDGILRCWLLNHKGEEQIFWFCKEGTFSMSNISFTLQTKSAFNVQTIVDSVIYRIDKKQENELYTAIPKVKTVFEDLNAILLNKLLKRNIDLIKYSPEQYYLQMIEEYGITLNYIPLKDIASYLLSLIHI
;
A
#
# COMPACT_ATOMS: atom_id res chain seq x y z
N MET A 1 6.14 -7.50 -16.21
CA MET A 1 6.07 -8.56 -15.20
C MET A 1 5.71 -7.93 -13.86
N LEU A 2 5.03 -8.67 -12.98
CA LEU A 2 4.59 -8.19 -11.66
C LEU A 2 5.80 -7.76 -10.82
N LEU A 3 6.80 -8.63 -10.70
CA LEU A 3 8.00 -8.35 -9.91
C LEU A 3 8.73 -7.07 -10.36
N GLU A 4 8.85 -6.85 -11.65
CA GLU A 4 9.49 -5.64 -12.19
C GLU A 4 8.73 -4.37 -11.77
N LYS A 5 7.40 -4.39 -11.86
CA LYS A 5 6.54 -3.27 -11.45
C LYS A 5 6.66 -3.00 -9.95
N LEU A 6 6.72 -4.06 -9.14
CA LEU A 6 6.93 -3.99 -7.71
C LEU A 6 8.28 -3.31 -7.38
N LEU A 7 9.37 -3.80 -7.94
CA LEU A 7 10.70 -3.25 -7.68
C LEU A 7 10.80 -1.78 -8.09
N LYS A 8 10.25 -1.41 -9.26
CA LYS A 8 10.18 -0.02 -9.74
C LYS A 8 9.37 0.88 -8.79
N GLY A 9 8.23 0.40 -8.27
CA GLY A 9 7.38 1.16 -7.34
C GLY A 9 8.09 1.55 -6.04
N PHE A 10 9.10 0.78 -5.66
CA PHE A 10 9.95 1.06 -4.49
C PHE A 10 11.32 1.66 -4.83
N ASN A 11 11.57 1.99 -6.10
CA ASN A 11 12.90 2.40 -6.60
C ASN A 11 14.01 1.39 -6.29
N TYR A 12 13.65 0.10 -6.28
CA TYR A 12 14.59 -1.00 -6.05
C TYR A 12 15.18 -1.51 -7.36
N SER A 13 16.42 -2.04 -7.32
CA SER A 13 17.09 -2.52 -8.54
C SER A 13 16.37 -3.70 -9.18
N THR A 14 16.01 -3.57 -10.45
CA THR A 14 15.38 -4.65 -11.23
C THR A 14 16.37 -5.73 -11.65
N SER A 15 17.68 -5.47 -11.60
CA SER A 15 18.75 -6.44 -11.94
C SER A 15 18.95 -7.51 -10.87
N THR A 16 18.29 -7.39 -9.71
CA THR A 16 18.38 -8.35 -8.60
C THR A 16 17.87 -9.75 -9.01
N PHE A 17 16.96 -9.83 -9.98
CA PHE A 17 16.34 -11.09 -10.43
C PHE A 17 16.57 -11.34 -11.91
N ASN A 18 16.82 -12.60 -12.26
CA ASN A 18 16.85 -13.02 -13.65
C ASN A 18 15.42 -13.29 -14.18
N LEU A 19 15.29 -13.48 -15.49
CA LEU A 19 14.00 -13.68 -16.16
C LEU A 19 13.24 -14.91 -15.64
N LYS A 20 13.96 -16.01 -15.34
CA LYS A 20 13.35 -17.26 -14.84
C LYS A 20 12.74 -17.04 -13.46
N GLU A 21 13.49 -16.38 -12.57
CA GLU A 21 13.01 -16.02 -11.22
C GLU A 21 11.82 -15.07 -11.26
N SER A 22 11.88 -14.08 -12.14
CA SER A 22 10.76 -13.13 -12.31
C SER A 22 9.48 -13.81 -12.78
N LYS A 23 9.57 -14.74 -13.74
CA LYS A 23 8.41 -15.52 -14.18
C LYS A 23 7.88 -16.46 -13.10
N LEU A 24 8.78 -17.07 -12.32
CA LEU A 24 8.40 -17.92 -11.20
C LEU A 24 7.72 -17.12 -10.09
N PHE A 25 8.25 -15.95 -9.75
CA PHE A 25 7.64 -15.03 -8.78
C PHE A 25 6.19 -14.71 -9.16
N ASP A 26 5.94 -14.33 -10.40
CA ASP A 26 4.61 -13.93 -10.89
C ASP A 26 3.56 -15.04 -10.70
N GLN A 27 3.97 -16.34 -10.72
CA GLN A 27 3.08 -17.49 -10.56
C GLN A 27 2.51 -17.68 -9.14
N TYR A 28 3.17 -17.12 -8.13
CA TYR A 28 2.71 -17.19 -6.73
C TYR A 28 1.60 -16.19 -6.40
N PHE A 29 1.36 -15.23 -7.28
CA PHE A 29 0.36 -14.20 -7.06
C PHE A 29 -0.89 -14.42 -7.90
N GLU A 30 -2.03 -14.31 -7.25
CA GLU A 30 -3.32 -14.29 -7.93
C GLU A 30 -3.67 -12.86 -8.35
N ARG A 31 -3.99 -12.68 -9.65
CA ARG A 31 -4.48 -11.41 -10.19
C ARG A 31 -5.99 -11.30 -10.00
N ILE A 32 -6.45 -10.24 -9.36
CA ILE A 32 -7.87 -9.96 -9.13
C ILE A 32 -8.23 -8.56 -9.63
N LEU A 33 -9.48 -8.43 -10.11
CA LEU A 33 -10.11 -7.16 -10.45
C LEU A 33 -11.08 -6.81 -9.32
N ILE A 34 -10.95 -5.60 -8.79
CA ILE A 34 -11.74 -5.16 -7.64
C ILE A 34 -12.38 -3.82 -7.97
N SER A 35 -13.71 -3.75 -7.81
CA SER A 35 -14.47 -2.54 -8.04
C SER A 35 -14.19 -1.48 -6.97
N LYS A 36 -14.35 -0.22 -7.34
CA LYS A 36 -14.34 0.94 -6.43
C LYS A 36 -15.19 0.69 -5.19
N GLY A 37 -14.72 1.12 -4.03
CA GLY A 37 -15.42 1.03 -2.75
C GLY A 37 -15.36 -0.32 -2.07
N THR A 38 -14.66 -1.31 -2.64
CA THR A 38 -14.54 -2.65 -2.06
C THR A 38 -13.51 -2.66 -0.93
N PHE A 39 -13.86 -3.29 0.18
CA PHE A 39 -12.93 -3.54 1.28
C PHE A 39 -12.05 -4.74 0.97
N LEU A 40 -10.75 -4.58 1.12
CA LEU A 40 -9.78 -5.68 1.12
C LEU A 40 -9.61 -6.28 2.51
N VAL A 41 -9.61 -5.42 3.53
CA VAL A 41 -9.65 -5.81 4.95
C VAL A 41 -10.46 -4.77 5.72
N LYS A 42 -11.19 -5.22 6.74
CA LYS A 42 -11.89 -4.34 7.68
C LYS A 42 -11.19 -4.35 9.02
N GLU A 43 -11.30 -3.24 9.74
CA GLU A 43 -10.89 -3.16 11.15
C GLU A 43 -11.51 -4.32 11.96
N GLY A 44 -10.70 -4.97 12.78
CA GLY A 44 -11.09 -6.14 13.58
C GLY A 44 -11.03 -7.49 12.86
N GLU A 45 -10.87 -7.53 11.53
CA GLU A 45 -10.65 -8.76 10.76
C GLU A 45 -9.15 -9.10 10.69
N ILE A 46 -8.83 -10.37 10.48
CA ILE A 46 -7.46 -10.82 10.22
C ILE A 46 -7.23 -10.78 8.71
N GLU A 47 -6.18 -10.07 8.27
CA GLU A 47 -5.82 -10.03 6.86
C GLU A 47 -5.24 -11.38 6.42
N ARG A 48 -5.86 -11.95 5.41
CA ARG A 48 -5.48 -13.27 4.88
C ARG A 48 -4.48 -13.22 3.74
N TYR A 49 -4.36 -12.06 3.09
CA TYR A 49 -3.54 -11.86 1.90
C TYR A 49 -2.64 -10.65 2.04
N SER A 50 -1.45 -10.70 1.46
CA SER A 50 -0.69 -9.51 1.12
C SER A 50 -1.13 -9.04 -0.26
N TYR A 51 -1.42 -7.74 -0.42
CA TYR A 51 -1.96 -7.15 -1.64
C TYR A 51 -0.98 -6.18 -2.26
N PHE A 52 -0.66 -6.39 -3.51
CA PHE A 52 0.13 -5.49 -4.34
C PHE A 52 -0.79 -4.73 -5.31
N VAL A 53 -0.72 -3.41 -5.31
CA VAL A 53 -1.49 -2.55 -6.21
C VAL A 53 -0.79 -2.50 -7.56
N PHE A 54 -1.30 -3.25 -8.53
CA PHE A 54 -0.76 -3.25 -9.88
C PHE A 54 -1.25 -2.05 -10.70
N ASP A 55 -2.51 -1.69 -10.53
CA ASP A 55 -3.16 -0.51 -11.07
C ASP A 55 -4.29 -0.10 -10.13
N GLY A 56 -4.46 1.19 -9.89
CA GLY A 56 -5.47 1.71 -8.99
C GLY A 56 -4.93 2.37 -7.73
N ILE A 57 -5.83 2.64 -6.78
CA ILE A 57 -5.52 3.34 -5.53
C ILE A 57 -6.35 2.76 -4.40
N LEU A 58 -5.69 2.47 -3.27
CA LEU A 58 -6.35 2.09 -2.03
C LEU A 58 -6.19 3.20 -0.99
N ARG A 59 -7.16 3.32 -0.09
CA ARG A 59 -7.07 4.13 1.13
C ARG A 59 -7.01 3.26 2.37
N CYS A 60 -6.17 3.64 3.32
CA CYS A 60 -6.11 3.07 4.66
C CYS A 60 -6.70 4.08 5.63
N TRP A 61 -7.72 3.69 6.38
CA TRP A 61 -8.48 4.59 7.23
C TRP A 61 -9.03 3.89 8.48
N LEU A 62 -9.29 4.68 9.49
CA LEU A 62 -9.91 4.26 10.75
C LEU A 62 -10.93 5.34 11.20
N LEU A 63 -11.76 5.01 12.19
CA LEU A 63 -12.61 6.01 12.82
C LEU A 63 -11.82 6.74 13.92
N ASN A 64 -11.83 8.08 13.87
CA ASN A 64 -11.28 8.89 14.94
C ASN A 64 -12.21 8.93 16.17
N HIS A 65 -11.81 9.61 17.24
CA HIS A 65 -12.59 9.72 18.48
C HIS A 65 -13.95 10.42 18.33
N LYS A 66 -14.20 11.07 17.17
CA LYS A 66 -15.48 11.69 16.82
C LYS A 66 -16.37 10.78 15.96
N GLY A 67 -15.87 9.60 15.58
CA GLY A 67 -16.57 8.69 14.66
C GLY A 67 -16.44 9.08 13.17
N GLU A 68 -15.48 9.94 12.81
CA GLU A 68 -15.21 10.36 11.44
C GLU A 68 -14.12 9.51 10.80
N GLU A 69 -14.23 9.25 9.49
CA GLU A 69 -13.19 8.54 8.73
C GLU A 69 -11.90 9.36 8.69
N GLN A 70 -10.83 8.84 9.27
CA GLN A 70 -9.51 9.44 9.23
C GLN A 70 -8.59 8.64 8.34
N ILE A 71 -8.22 9.22 7.21
CA ILE A 71 -7.26 8.63 6.27
C ILE A 71 -5.84 8.86 6.83
N PHE A 72 -5.05 7.81 6.86
CA PHE A 72 -3.64 7.93 7.26
C PHE A 72 -2.66 7.44 6.20
N TRP A 73 -3.14 6.72 5.15
CA TRP A 73 -2.29 6.27 4.07
C TRP A 73 -3.06 6.05 2.77
N PHE A 74 -2.36 6.28 1.64
CA PHE A 74 -2.80 5.85 0.31
C PHE A 74 -1.80 4.85 -0.26
N CYS A 75 -2.29 3.70 -0.72
CA CYS A 75 -1.50 2.75 -1.48
C CYS A 75 -1.78 2.98 -2.95
N LYS A 76 -0.75 3.42 -3.68
CA LYS A 76 -0.82 3.68 -5.11
C LYS A 76 -0.19 2.55 -5.92
N GLU A 77 -0.33 2.63 -7.22
CA GLU A 77 0.34 1.72 -8.16
C GLU A 77 1.81 1.48 -7.78
N GLY A 78 2.23 0.24 -7.83
CA GLY A 78 3.60 -0.18 -7.52
C GLY A 78 3.88 -0.37 -6.02
N THR A 79 2.87 -0.30 -5.14
CA THR A 79 3.08 -0.48 -3.69
C THR A 79 2.26 -1.62 -3.12
N PHE A 80 2.66 -2.12 -1.95
CA PHE A 80 1.83 -3.05 -1.16
C PHE A 80 0.81 -2.30 -0.31
N SER A 81 -0.28 -3.00 0.07
CA SER A 81 -1.19 -2.52 1.11
C SER A 81 -0.48 -2.44 2.46
N MET A 82 -0.97 -1.56 3.35
CA MET A 82 -0.32 -1.27 4.63
C MET A 82 -0.57 -2.29 5.74
N SER A 83 -1.54 -3.19 5.59
CA SER A 83 -1.93 -4.09 6.68
C SER A 83 -0.99 -5.30 6.88
N ASN A 84 0.27 -5.16 6.46
CA ASN A 84 1.30 -6.19 6.62
C ASN A 84 1.44 -6.73 8.05
N ILE A 85 1.14 -5.94 9.09
CA ILE A 85 1.21 -6.43 10.48
C ILE A 85 0.13 -7.48 10.71
N SER A 86 -1.12 -7.21 10.32
CA SER A 86 -2.21 -8.18 10.44
C SER A 86 -1.91 -9.46 9.66
N PHE A 87 -1.45 -9.33 8.42
CA PHE A 87 -1.05 -10.45 7.57
C PHE A 87 0.14 -11.23 8.14
N THR A 88 1.19 -10.54 8.59
CA THR A 88 2.43 -11.18 9.07
C THR A 88 2.24 -11.87 10.40
N LEU A 89 1.57 -11.21 11.36
CA LEU A 89 1.38 -11.70 12.73
C LEU A 89 0.06 -12.44 12.93
N GLN A 90 -0.81 -12.49 11.90
CA GLN A 90 -2.15 -13.09 11.97
C GLN A 90 -2.98 -12.52 13.14
N THR A 91 -2.86 -11.20 13.35
CA THR A 91 -3.61 -10.44 14.35
C THR A 91 -4.69 -9.60 13.68
N LYS A 92 -5.66 -9.14 14.45
CA LYS A 92 -6.74 -8.28 13.94
C LYS A 92 -6.17 -6.97 13.41
N SER A 93 -6.64 -6.54 12.23
CA SER A 93 -6.31 -5.24 11.66
C SER A 93 -6.86 -4.11 12.54
N ALA A 94 -6.05 -3.08 12.76
CA ALA A 94 -6.44 -1.89 13.49
C ALA A 94 -7.12 -0.83 12.58
N PHE A 95 -7.28 -1.11 11.29
CA PHE A 95 -7.81 -0.16 10.31
C PHE A 95 -8.41 -0.87 9.09
N ASN A 96 -9.11 -0.10 8.28
CA ASN A 96 -9.72 -0.53 7.04
C ASN A 96 -8.79 -0.27 5.85
N VAL A 97 -8.82 -1.18 4.85
CA VAL A 97 -8.20 -0.99 3.52
C VAL A 97 -9.29 -1.10 2.46
N GLN A 98 -9.44 -0.08 1.64
CA GLN A 98 -10.54 0.03 0.70
C GLN A 98 -10.09 0.66 -0.63
N THR A 99 -10.63 0.18 -1.76
CA THR A 99 -10.37 0.74 -3.09
C THR A 99 -11.04 2.11 -3.26
N ILE A 100 -10.32 3.08 -3.85
CA ILE A 100 -10.86 4.41 -4.22
C ILE A 100 -11.39 4.39 -5.67
N VAL A 101 -10.76 3.59 -6.53
CA VAL A 101 -11.11 3.40 -7.94
C VAL A 101 -11.14 1.92 -8.25
N ASP A 102 -11.69 1.54 -9.40
CA ASP A 102 -11.54 0.17 -9.90
C ASP A 102 -10.06 -0.16 -10.02
N SER A 103 -9.67 -1.31 -9.52
CA SER A 103 -8.25 -1.62 -9.29
C SER A 103 -7.89 -3.02 -9.76
N VAL A 104 -6.67 -3.16 -10.25
CA VAL A 104 -6.02 -4.44 -10.52
C VAL A 104 -5.05 -4.73 -9.38
N ILE A 105 -5.34 -5.77 -8.63
CA ILE A 105 -4.55 -6.17 -7.45
C ILE A 105 -3.95 -7.56 -7.71
N TYR A 106 -2.73 -7.74 -7.25
CA TYR A 106 -2.13 -9.06 -7.10
C TYR A 106 -2.07 -9.41 -5.62
N ARG A 107 -2.49 -10.61 -5.26
CA ARG A 107 -2.49 -11.05 -3.87
C ARG A 107 -1.76 -12.38 -3.70
N ILE A 108 -1.23 -12.59 -2.52
CA ILE A 108 -0.56 -13.82 -2.11
C ILE A 108 -1.01 -14.17 -0.68
N ASP A 109 -1.33 -15.43 -0.41
CA ASP A 109 -1.60 -15.89 0.94
C ASP A 109 -0.31 -16.28 1.69
N LYS A 110 -0.42 -16.55 2.99
CA LYS A 110 0.75 -16.85 3.84
C LYS A 110 1.45 -18.15 3.46
N LYS A 111 0.72 -19.14 3.00
CA LYS A 111 1.29 -20.41 2.55
C LYS A 111 2.09 -20.21 1.26
N GLN A 112 1.49 -19.54 0.28
CA GLN A 112 2.14 -19.21 -1.00
C GLN A 112 3.38 -18.33 -0.78
N GLU A 113 3.32 -17.36 0.15
CA GLU A 113 4.48 -16.52 0.50
C GLU A 113 5.65 -17.36 1.03
N ASN A 114 5.39 -18.31 1.93
CA ASN A 114 6.43 -19.21 2.46
C ASN A 114 7.01 -20.13 1.38
N GLU A 115 6.16 -20.62 0.47
CA GLU A 115 6.60 -21.42 -0.69
C GLU A 115 7.47 -20.57 -1.62
N LEU A 116 7.09 -19.32 -1.88
CA LEU A 116 7.87 -18.36 -2.68
C LEU A 116 9.26 -18.10 -2.06
N TYR A 117 9.35 -17.91 -0.74
CA TYR A 117 10.61 -17.73 -0.05
C TYR A 117 11.52 -18.97 -0.13
N THR A 118 10.91 -20.17 -0.15
CA THR A 118 11.66 -21.42 -0.35
C THR A 118 12.16 -21.54 -1.79
N ALA A 119 11.34 -21.19 -2.78
CA ALA A 119 11.66 -21.29 -4.19
C ALA A 119 12.67 -20.22 -4.67
N ILE A 120 12.57 -19.01 -4.10
CA ILE A 120 13.45 -17.87 -4.43
C ILE A 120 13.86 -17.17 -3.13
N PRO A 121 14.86 -17.68 -2.38
CA PRO A 121 15.20 -17.19 -1.03
C PRO A 121 15.47 -15.69 -0.95
N LYS A 122 16.08 -15.09 -1.98
CA LYS A 122 16.36 -13.65 -2.01
C LYS A 122 15.12 -12.75 -2.02
N VAL A 123 13.92 -13.28 -2.36
CA VAL A 123 12.68 -12.52 -2.27
C VAL A 123 12.41 -12.10 -0.83
N LYS A 124 12.73 -12.95 0.15
CA LYS A 124 12.56 -12.62 1.57
C LYS A 124 13.36 -11.39 1.96
N THR A 125 14.65 -11.35 1.61
CA THR A 125 15.51 -10.18 1.88
C THR A 125 14.98 -8.94 1.19
N VAL A 126 14.57 -9.04 -0.08
CA VAL A 126 13.98 -7.91 -0.79
C VAL A 126 12.70 -7.41 -0.09
N PHE A 127 11.82 -8.30 0.37
CA PHE A 127 10.60 -7.89 1.07
C PHE A 127 10.91 -7.25 2.44
N GLU A 128 11.95 -7.70 3.15
CA GLU A 128 12.45 -7.04 4.36
C GLU A 128 12.92 -5.61 4.06
N ASP A 129 13.68 -5.41 2.98
CA ASP A 129 14.10 -4.08 2.52
C ASP A 129 12.90 -3.19 2.14
N LEU A 130 11.91 -3.74 1.41
CA LEU A 130 10.69 -3.00 1.04
C LEU A 130 9.89 -2.59 2.27
N ASN A 131 9.81 -3.42 3.30
CA ASN A 131 9.16 -3.09 4.57
C ASN A 131 9.93 -1.97 5.30
N ALA A 132 11.26 -1.98 5.28
CA ALA A 132 12.07 -0.89 5.85
C ALA A 132 11.84 0.44 5.09
N ILE A 133 11.75 0.40 3.75
CA ILE A 133 11.42 1.58 2.93
C ILE A 133 10.03 2.11 3.30
N LEU A 134 9.04 1.23 3.47
CA LEU A 134 7.69 1.60 3.85
C LEU A 134 7.65 2.25 5.24
N LEU A 135 8.37 1.67 6.21
CA LEU A 135 8.49 2.24 7.56
C LEU A 135 9.11 3.65 7.53
N ASN A 136 10.15 3.87 6.72
CA ASN A 136 10.74 5.18 6.53
C ASN A 136 9.75 6.19 5.93
N LYS A 137 8.91 5.78 4.97
CA LYS A 137 7.86 6.65 4.40
C LYS A 137 6.82 7.04 5.46
N LEU A 138 6.44 6.11 6.34
CA LEU A 138 5.53 6.40 7.46
C LEU A 138 6.14 7.37 8.46
N LEU A 139 7.41 7.15 8.83
CA LEU A 139 8.13 8.06 9.72
C LEU A 139 8.26 9.45 9.10
N LYS A 140 8.63 9.53 7.82
CA LYS A 140 8.67 10.80 7.09
C LYS A 140 7.32 11.51 7.13
N ARG A 141 6.21 10.81 6.84
CA ARG A 141 4.87 11.38 6.94
C ARG A 141 4.59 11.98 8.32
N ASN A 142 4.92 11.27 9.41
CA ASN A 142 4.73 11.78 10.76
C ASN A 142 5.55 13.07 11.01
N ILE A 143 6.79 13.12 10.52
CA ILE A 143 7.64 14.30 10.59
C ILE A 143 7.02 15.45 9.76
N ASP A 144 6.56 15.17 8.56
CA ASP A 144 5.99 16.16 7.64
C ASP A 144 4.71 16.79 8.23
N LEU A 145 3.86 16.00 8.89
CA LEU A 145 2.67 16.49 9.61
C LEU A 145 2.99 17.44 10.77
N ILE A 146 4.17 17.32 11.36
CA ILE A 146 4.63 18.23 12.44
C ILE A 146 5.31 19.48 11.85
N LYS A 147 6.05 19.28 10.74
CA LYS A 147 6.94 20.30 10.17
C LYS A 147 6.24 21.29 9.26
N TYR A 148 5.20 20.87 8.56
CA TYR A 148 4.56 21.65 7.51
C TYR A 148 3.12 21.99 7.85
N SER A 149 2.64 23.15 7.37
CA SER A 149 1.21 23.42 7.35
C SER A 149 0.50 22.48 6.38
N PRO A 150 -0.84 22.28 6.50
CA PRO A 150 -1.59 21.46 5.57
C PRO A 150 -1.40 21.89 4.10
N GLU A 151 -1.36 23.19 3.82
CA GLU A 151 -1.15 23.73 2.47
C GLU A 151 0.26 23.39 1.95
N GLN A 152 1.29 23.54 2.78
CA GLN A 152 2.66 23.19 2.42
C GLN A 152 2.79 21.68 2.17
N TYR A 153 2.13 20.85 2.99
CA TYR A 153 2.16 19.41 2.81
C TYR A 153 1.35 18.98 1.58
N TYR A 154 0.24 19.67 1.26
CA TYR A 154 -0.49 19.44 0.02
C TYR A 154 0.36 19.68 -1.23
N LEU A 155 1.18 20.73 -1.25
CA LEU A 155 2.10 20.98 -2.36
C LEU A 155 3.11 19.83 -2.54
N GLN A 156 3.62 19.26 -1.44
CA GLN A 156 4.48 18.07 -1.52
C GLN A 156 3.72 16.83 -2.03
N MET A 157 2.45 16.67 -1.65
CA MET A 157 1.61 15.59 -2.21
C MET A 157 1.44 15.73 -3.72
N ILE A 158 1.28 16.93 -4.25
CA ILE A 158 1.20 17.16 -5.71
C ILE A 158 2.48 16.65 -6.41
N GLU A 159 3.64 16.91 -5.85
CA GLU A 159 4.90 16.42 -6.39
C GLU A 159 5.04 14.89 -6.28
N GLU A 160 4.67 14.32 -5.14
CA GLU A 160 4.82 12.89 -4.88
C GLU A 160 3.80 12.02 -5.63
N TYR A 161 2.54 12.45 -5.69
CA TYR A 161 1.44 11.68 -6.27
C TYR A 161 1.18 12.04 -7.75
N GLY A 162 1.57 13.22 -8.20
CA GLY A 162 1.38 13.67 -9.57
C GLY A 162 -0.09 13.51 -10.01
N ILE A 163 -0.30 12.96 -11.20
CA ILE A 163 -1.64 12.75 -11.78
C ILE A 163 -2.54 11.83 -10.93
N THR A 164 -1.95 10.96 -10.13
CA THR A 164 -2.70 10.03 -9.24
C THR A 164 -3.59 10.80 -8.25
N LEU A 165 -3.17 12.01 -7.84
CA LEU A 165 -3.92 12.83 -6.90
C LEU A 165 -5.31 13.22 -7.42
N ASN A 166 -5.49 13.32 -8.75
CA ASN A 166 -6.77 13.67 -9.37
C ASN A 166 -7.86 12.61 -9.17
N TYR A 167 -7.48 11.38 -8.82
CA TYR A 167 -8.41 10.28 -8.57
C TYR A 167 -8.78 10.15 -7.09
N ILE A 168 -8.11 10.88 -6.21
CA ILE A 168 -8.38 10.87 -4.77
C ILE A 168 -9.41 11.94 -4.44
N PRO A 169 -10.54 11.61 -3.78
CA PRO A 169 -11.53 12.60 -3.36
C PRO A 169 -10.91 13.68 -2.47
N LEU A 170 -11.27 14.96 -2.68
CA LEU A 170 -10.74 16.07 -1.90
C LEU A 170 -10.96 15.89 -0.39
N LYS A 171 -12.11 15.34 0.01
CA LYS A 171 -12.36 15.01 1.42
C LYS A 171 -11.34 14.03 2.01
N ASP A 172 -10.89 13.06 1.20
CA ASP A 172 -9.91 12.06 1.64
C ASP A 172 -8.51 12.69 1.73
N ILE A 173 -8.19 13.62 0.83
CA ILE A 173 -6.96 14.42 0.89
C ILE A 173 -6.96 15.29 2.15
N ALA A 174 -8.05 16.02 2.41
CA ALA A 174 -8.19 16.85 3.62
C ALA A 174 -8.04 16.00 4.90
N SER A 175 -8.69 14.84 4.94
CA SER A 175 -8.56 13.88 6.04
C SER A 175 -7.10 13.40 6.22
N TYR A 176 -6.41 13.08 5.12
CA TYR A 176 -5.00 12.67 5.15
C TYR A 176 -4.06 13.75 5.69
N LEU A 177 -4.34 15.00 5.37
CA LEU A 177 -3.57 16.18 5.82
C LEU A 177 -3.91 16.62 7.24
N LEU A 178 -4.82 15.92 7.94
CA LEU A 178 -5.36 16.31 9.25
C LEU A 178 -5.91 17.76 9.25
N SER A 179 -6.39 18.22 8.09
CA SER A 179 -6.92 19.56 7.92
C SER A 179 -8.43 19.57 8.14
N LEU A 180 -8.89 20.57 8.91
CA LEU A 180 -10.32 20.89 9.02
C LEU A 180 -10.83 21.71 7.82
N ILE A 181 -9.96 22.02 6.88
CA ILE A 181 -10.27 22.90 5.78
C ILE A 181 -11.00 22.09 4.69
N HIS A 182 -12.18 22.53 4.35
CA HIS A 182 -12.78 22.29 3.05
C HIS A 182 -11.87 22.98 2.02
N ILE A 183 -10.96 22.23 1.43
CA ILE A 183 -10.13 22.69 0.31
C ILE A 183 -11.04 22.86 -0.91
#